data_61bc97869eedac7d619ff3b5bb413037
#
_entry.id   61bc97869eedac7d619ff3b5bb413037
#
_cell.length_a   1.000
_cell.length_b   1.000
_cell.length_c   1.000
_cell.angle_alpha   90.00
_cell.angle_beta   90.00
_cell.angle_gamma   90.00
#
_symmetry.space_group_name_H-M   'P 1'
#
loop_
_entity.id
_entity.type
_entity.pdbx_description
1 polymer ?
#
loop_
_entity_poly.entity_id
_entity_poly.type
_entity_poly.pdbx_seq_one_letter_code
_entity_poly.pdbx_strand_id
1 'polypeptide(L)'
;PDGRYMMFTLSDYGNFSIWHPESDLYILDLKTDEVRCLEEVNSDNVDSFHNWSSTGQWFVFSSKRMDGLFARPYIAAFDPATGKPGKAFVMPQKDPYFYTKFAKTYNVPDFIIEPVKNKRAFLQ
;
A
#
# COMPACT_ATOMS: atom_id res chain seq x y z
N PRO A 1 -6.20 0.52 -12.76
CA PRO A 1 -7.55 0.91 -13.18
C PRO A 1 -7.73 0.99 -14.69
N ASP A 2 -6.64 1.26 -15.45
CA ASP A 2 -6.69 1.30 -16.91
C ASP A 2 -6.52 -0.08 -17.57
N GLY A 3 -6.29 -1.13 -16.79
CA GLY A 3 -6.11 -2.49 -17.26
C GLY A 3 -4.73 -2.82 -17.81
N ARG A 4 -3.75 -1.92 -17.68
CA ARG A 4 -2.39 -2.14 -18.15
C ARG A 4 -1.49 -2.79 -17.10
N TYR A 5 -1.60 -2.36 -15.85
CA TYR A 5 -0.72 -2.81 -14.78
C TYR A 5 -1.48 -3.61 -13.74
N MET A 6 -0.87 -4.70 -13.30
CA MET A 6 -1.34 -5.47 -12.16
C MET A 6 -0.27 -5.44 -11.07
N MET A 7 -0.64 -4.95 -9.89
CA MET A 7 0.22 -4.98 -8.71
C MET A 7 -0.15 -6.17 -7.84
N PHE A 8 0.86 -6.80 -7.25
CA PHE A 8 0.67 -7.96 -6.38
C PHE A 8 1.77 -8.02 -5.33
N THR A 9 1.53 -8.79 -4.28
CA THR A 9 2.51 -9.03 -3.22
C THR A 9 3.13 -10.40 -3.40
N LEU A 10 4.45 -10.49 -3.31
CA LEU A 10 5.17 -11.75 -3.20
C LEU A 10 5.79 -11.91 -1.82
N SER A 11 5.71 -13.11 -1.29
CA SER A 11 6.42 -13.56 -0.09
C SER A 11 6.97 -14.97 -0.35
N ASP A 12 7.94 -15.39 0.44
CA ASP A 12 8.59 -16.69 0.22
C ASP A 12 7.63 -17.87 0.40
N TYR A 13 6.63 -17.74 1.27
CA TYR A 13 5.64 -18.80 1.51
C TYR A 13 4.39 -18.29 2.23
N GLY A 14 3.34 -19.09 2.24
CA GLY A 14 2.17 -18.96 3.10
C GLY A 14 1.11 -17.99 2.65
N ASN A 15 0.12 -17.84 3.51
CA ASN A 15 -0.96 -16.86 3.40
C ASN A 15 -0.69 -15.67 4.34
N PHE A 16 -1.49 -14.61 4.25
CA PHE A 16 -1.36 -13.43 5.12
C PHE A 16 0.03 -12.78 5.04
N SER A 17 0.34 -12.22 3.88
CA SER A 17 1.61 -11.56 3.58
C SER A 17 2.06 -10.52 4.62
N ILE A 18 1.12 -9.92 5.34
CA ILE A 18 1.40 -8.91 6.37
C ILE A 18 2.23 -9.46 7.57
N TRP A 19 2.31 -10.80 7.70
CA TRP A 19 3.11 -11.46 8.74
C TRP A 19 4.50 -11.89 8.25
N HIS A 20 4.80 -11.70 6.96
CA HIS A 20 6.06 -12.10 6.34
C HIS A 20 6.93 -10.89 6.07
N PRO A 21 8.03 -10.66 6.84
CA PRO A 21 8.91 -9.49 6.64
C PRO A 21 9.46 -9.36 5.22
N GLU A 22 9.60 -10.47 4.51
CA GLU A 22 10.07 -10.52 3.12
C GLU A 22 9.01 -10.23 2.07
N SER A 23 7.79 -9.87 2.49
CA SER A 23 6.71 -9.55 1.56
C SER A 23 6.92 -8.19 0.91
N ASP A 24 7.03 -8.18 -0.41
CA ASP A 24 7.25 -7.00 -1.22
C ASP A 24 6.19 -6.82 -2.31
N LEU A 25 6.02 -5.60 -2.76
CA LEU A 25 5.15 -5.25 -3.86
C LEU A 25 5.88 -5.42 -5.21
N TYR A 26 5.21 -6.07 -6.13
CA TYR A 26 5.63 -6.30 -7.51
C TYR A 26 4.59 -5.76 -8.47
N ILE A 27 5.02 -5.45 -9.67
CA ILE A 27 4.13 -5.01 -10.73
C ILE A 27 4.36 -5.82 -12.01
N LEU A 28 3.26 -6.19 -12.65
CA LEU A 28 3.23 -6.81 -13.97
C LEU A 28 2.68 -5.81 -14.98
N ASP A 29 3.44 -5.53 -16.03
CA ASP A 29 2.95 -4.81 -17.19
C ASP A 29 2.28 -5.80 -18.14
N LEU A 30 0.96 -5.75 -18.22
CA LEU A 30 0.15 -6.67 -19.05
C LEU A 30 0.37 -6.46 -20.54
N LYS A 31 0.97 -5.35 -20.94
CA LYS A 31 1.28 -5.07 -22.36
C LYS A 31 2.59 -5.73 -22.80
N THR A 32 3.58 -5.79 -21.91
CA THR A 32 4.92 -6.33 -22.22
C THR A 32 5.20 -7.67 -21.56
N ASP A 33 4.33 -8.12 -20.65
CA ASP A 33 4.50 -9.29 -19.79
C ASP A 33 5.73 -9.22 -18.87
N GLU A 34 6.24 -8.02 -18.62
CA GLU A 34 7.36 -7.80 -17.70
C GLU A 34 6.89 -7.71 -16.26
N VAL A 35 7.57 -8.43 -15.37
CA VAL A 35 7.39 -8.38 -13.92
C VAL A 35 8.62 -7.74 -13.30
N ARG A 36 8.42 -6.76 -12.40
CA ARG A 36 9.53 -6.21 -11.63
C ARG A 36 9.12 -5.92 -10.18
N CYS A 37 10.11 -5.99 -9.30
CA CYS A 37 9.97 -5.55 -7.91
C CYS A 37 9.88 -4.02 -7.85
N LEU A 38 8.98 -3.50 -7.03
CA LEU A 38 8.84 -2.06 -6.83
C LEU A 38 9.84 -1.56 -5.77
N GLU A 39 11.12 -1.62 -6.08
CA GLU A 39 12.21 -1.23 -5.16
C GLU A 39 12.08 0.21 -4.68
N GLU A 40 11.46 1.09 -5.47
CA GLU A 40 11.26 2.49 -5.13
C GLU A 40 10.30 2.70 -3.95
N VAL A 41 9.43 1.74 -3.69
CA VAL A 41 8.42 1.82 -2.62
C VAL A 41 8.58 0.75 -1.55
N ASN A 42 9.21 -0.38 -1.86
CA ASN A 42 9.45 -1.46 -0.90
C ASN A 42 10.48 -1.06 0.16
N SER A 43 10.42 -1.75 1.30
CA SER A 43 11.31 -1.54 2.45
C SER A 43 11.89 -2.88 2.91
N ASP A 44 12.71 -2.85 3.97
CA ASP A 44 13.25 -4.05 4.61
C ASP A 44 12.22 -4.77 5.50
N ASN A 45 11.00 -4.26 5.58
CA ASN A 45 9.89 -4.85 6.31
C ASN A 45 8.72 -5.13 5.37
N VAL A 46 7.65 -5.72 5.92
CA VAL A 46 6.44 -6.04 5.16
C VAL A 46 5.89 -4.85 4.40
N ASP A 47 5.64 -5.04 3.12
CA ASP A 47 4.91 -4.15 2.23
C ASP A 47 3.81 -4.95 1.52
N SER A 48 2.55 -4.66 1.82
CA SER A 48 1.43 -5.50 1.38
C SER A 48 0.09 -4.76 1.33
N PHE A 49 -0.96 -5.45 0.92
CA PHE A 49 -2.35 -4.95 0.91
C PHE A 49 -2.52 -3.62 0.18
N HIS A 50 -2.09 -3.58 -1.07
CA HIS A 50 -2.20 -2.40 -1.92
C HIS A 50 -3.61 -2.21 -2.49
N ASN A 51 -3.96 -0.95 -2.73
CA ASN A 51 -5.14 -0.55 -3.49
C ASN A 51 -4.85 0.65 -4.36
N TRP A 52 -5.44 0.68 -5.55
CA TRP A 52 -5.30 1.78 -6.49
C TRP A 52 -6.35 2.87 -6.25
N SER A 53 -5.97 4.13 -6.49
CA SER A 53 -6.96 5.18 -6.68
C SER A 53 -7.73 4.96 -8.01
N SER A 54 -8.93 5.51 -8.11
CA SER A 54 -9.74 5.41 -9.32
C SER A 54 -9.06 6.01 -10.55
N THR A 55 -8.16 6.98 -10.36
CA THR A 55 -7.39 7.61 -11.43
C THR A 55 -6.19 6.78 -11.90
N GLY A 56 -5.76 5.79 -11.12
CA GLY A 56 -4.54 5.04 -11.38
C GLY A 56 -3.23 5.80 -11.17
N GLN A 57 -3.31 7.02 -10.64
CA GLN A 57 -2.13 7.88 -10.41
C GLN A 57 -1.57 7.76 -8.99
N TRP A 58 -2.27 7.07 -8.11
CA TRP A 58 -1.88 6.84 -6.73
C TRP A 58 -2.22 5.42 -6.31
N PHE A 59 -1.44 4.88 -5.39
CA PHE A 59 -1.82 3.66 -4.68
C PHE A 59 -1.46 3.79 -3.20
N VAL A 60 -2.19 3.06 -2.38
CA VAL A 60 -2.01 3.00 -0.93
C VAL A 60 -1.71 1.55 -0.56
N PHE A 61 -0.89 1.35 0.46
CA PHE A 61 -0.53 0.01 0.94
C PHE A 61 -0.19 0.06 2.43
N SER A 62 -0.15 -1.12 3.05
CA SER A 62 0.26 -1.26 4.45
C SER A 62 1.72 -1.65 4.54
N SER A 63 2.47 -0.98 5.41
CA SER A 63 3.88 -1.26 5.64
C SER A 63 4.21 -1.24 7.13
N LYS A 64 5.06 -2.17 7.55
CA LYS A 64 5.63 -2.20 8.91
C LYS A 64 7.00 -1.55 9.03
N ARG A 65 7.41 -0.78 8.02
CA ARG A 65 8.76 -0.20 7.93
C ARG A 65 9.14 0.74 9.07
N MET A 66 8.14 1.31 9.77
CA MET A 66 8.38 2.28 10.84
C MET A 66 8.99 1.63 12.09
N ASP A 67 8.49 0.46 12.50
CA ASP A 67 8.90 -0.22 13.73
C ASP A 67 8.97 -1.75 13.61
N GLY A 68 8.57 -2.32 12.49
CA GLY A 68 8.51 -3.77 12.26
C GLY A 68 7.36 -4.48 13.00
N LEU A 69 6.54 -3.75 13.76
CA LEU A 69 5.48 -4.31 14.62
C LEU A 69 4.07 -3.98 14.10
N PHE A 70 3.81 -2.72 13.82
CA PHE A 70 2.49 -2.25 13.44
C PHE A 70 2.48 -1.77 11.99
N ALA A 71 1.51 -2.27 11.22
CA ALA A 71 1.31 -1.80 9.86
C ALA A 71 0.72 -0.38 9.86
N ARG A 72 1.28 0.48 9.01
CA ARG A 72 0.83 1.86 8.79
C ARG A 72 0.46 2.05 7.32
N PRO A 73 -0.50 2.92 7.01
CA PRO A 73 -0.84 3.22 5.63
C PRO A 73 0.22 4.12 4.99
N TYR A 74 0.77 3.66 3.88
CA TYR A 74 1.69 4.40 3.03
C TYR A 74 1.03 4.70 1.70
N ILE A 75 1.42 5.80 1.08
CA ILE A 75 0.91 6.21 -0.22
C ILE A 75 2.08 6.53 -1.15
N ALA A 76 1.92 6.21 -2.42
CA ALA A 76 2.88 6.56 -3.45
C ALA A 76 2.15 7.02 -4.73
N ALA A 77 2.74 7.98 -5.41
CA ALA A 77 2.30 8.36 -6.75
C ALA A 77 2.74 7.29 -7.75
N PHE A 78 2.01 7.17 -8.84
CA PHE A 78 2.31 6.24 -9.92
C PHE A 78 2.15 6.93 -11.26
N ASP A 79 3.14 6.78 -12.13
CA ASP A 79 3.07 7.28 -13.50
C ASP A 79 2.63 6.13 -14.44
N PRO A 80 1.39 6.11 -14.91
CA PRO A 80 0.91 5.06 -15.79
C PRO A 80 1.58 5.06 -17.18
N ALA A 81 2.20 6.16 -17.58
CA ALA A 81 2.91 6.23 -18.86
C ALA A 81 4.24 5.48 -18.81
N THR A 82 4.96 5.53 -17.69
CA THR A 82 6.27 4.87 -17.51
C THR A 82 6.21 3.59 -16.69
N GLY A 83 5.12 3.37 -15.94
CA GLY A 83 4.99 2.25 -15.01
C GLY A 83 5.86 2.37 -13.78
N LYS A 84 6.30 3.57 -13.42
CA LYS A 84 7.19 3.83 -12.29
C LYS A 84 6.47 4.56 -11.16
N PRO A 85 6.62 4.09 -9.90
CA PRO A 85 6.11 4.80 -8.74
C PRO A 85 7.08 5.91 -8.32
N GLY A 86 6.54 6.89 -7.60
CA GLY A 86 7.33 7.81 -6.80
C GLY A 86 7.72 7.20 -5.46
N LYS A 87 8.41 7.98 -4.64
CA LYS A 87 8.79 7.54 -3.29
C LYS A 87 7.56 7.42 -2.40
N ALA A 88 7.46 6.32 -1.65
CA ALA A 88 6.40 6.11 -0.68
C ALA A 88 6.60 6.99 0.56
N PHE A 89 5.50 7.47 1.11
CA PHE A 89 5.47 8.20 2.38
C PHE A 89 4.27 7.77 3.22
N VAL A 90 4.41 7.87 4.55
CA VAL A 90 3.31 7.53 5.46
C VAL A 90 2.14 8.50 5.28
N MET A 91 0.92 7.98 5.33
CA MET A 91 -0.29 8.80 5.23
C MET A 91 -0.28 9.86 6.33
N PRO A 92 -0.30 11.17 6.00
CA PRO A 92 -0.20 12.23 6.99
C PRO A 92 -1.35 12.22 8.00
N GLN A 93 -1.05 12.57 9.25
CA GLN A 93 -2.01 12.78 10.32
C GLN A 93 -1.86 14.22 10.86
N LYS A 94 -2.91 14.76 11.48
CA LYS A 94 -2.86 16.10 12.08
C LYS A 94 -1.78 16.21 13.15
N ASP A 95 -1.64 15.17 14.00
CA ASP A 95 -0.55 15.06 14.96
C ASP A 95 0.62 14.32 14.28
N PRO A 96 1.79 14.96 14.09
CA PRO A 96 2.94 14.30 13.48
C PRO A 96 3.46 13.10 14.27
N TYR A 97 3.14 13.02 15.55
CA TYR A 97 3.53 11.92 16.43
C TYR A 97 2.45 10.84 16.57
N PHE A 98 1.36 10.94 15.82
CA PHE A 98 0.21 10.02 15.91
C PHE A 98 0.63 8.56 15.84
N TYR A 99 1.42 8.18 14.83
CA TYR A 99 1.82 6.79 14.61
C TYR A 99 2.77 6.27 15.70
N THR A 100 3.55 7.11 16.32
CA THR A 100 4.45 6.71 17.42
C THR A 100 3.71 6.39 18.70
N LYS A 101 2.51 6.97 18.87
CA LYS A 101 1.64 6.77 20.05
C LYS A 101 0.55 5.74 19.82
N PHE A 102 0.30 5.38 18.57
CA PHE A 102 -0.83 4.53 18.16
C PHE A 102 -0.40 3.07 18.05
N ALA A 103 -0.67 2.27 19.09
CA ALA A 103 -0.29 0.87 19.18
C ALA A 103 -1.32 -0.06 18.52
N LYS A 104 -1.70 0.23 17.26
CA LYS A 104 -2.63 -0.58 16.47
C LYS A 104 -2.13 -0.71 15.04
N THR A 105 -2.55 -1.78 14.39
CA THR A 105 -2.24 -2.07 12.99
C THR A 105 -3.38 -1.63 12.08
N TYR A 106 -3.05 -0.93 11.01
CA TYR A 106 -3.93 -0.74 9.87
C TYR A 106 -3.78 -1.94 8.93
N ASN A 107 -4.90 -2.57 8.54
CA ASN A 107 -4.83 -3.74 7.67
C ASN A 107 -4.85 -3.37 6.20
N VAL A 108 -6.04 -3.28 5.62
CA VAL A 108 -6.21 -3.06 4.18
C VAL A 108 -6.67 -1.63 3.94
N PRO A 109 -5.76 -0.72 3.56
CA PRO A 109 -6.15 0.64 3.22
C PRO A 109 -6.86 0.67 1.87
N ASP A 110 -7.82 1.59 1.73
CA ASP A 110 -8.53 1.78 0.48
C ASP A 110 -8.88 3.25 0.27
N PHE A 111 -9.03 3.64 -0.99
CA PHE A 111 -9.50 4.96 -1.37
C PHE A 111 -11.03 5.01 -1.42
N ILE A 112 -11.60 6.12 -1.01
CA ILE A 112 -13.02 6.39 -1.15
C ILE A 112 -13.22 7.62 -2.04
N ILE A 113 -14.28 7.61 -2.84
CA ILE A 113 -14.61 8.72 -3.75
C ILE A 113 -15.35 9.82 -3.00
N GLU A 114 -16.21 9.42 -2.03
CA GLU A 114 -17.01 10.33 -1.23
C GLU A 114 -16.85 10.04 0.26
N PRO A 115 -17.02 11.06 1.14
CA PRO A 115 -17.02 10.82 2.57
C PRO A 115 -18.11 9.83 2.99
N VAL A 116 -17.81 9.01 3.99
CA VAL A 116 -18.77 8.05 4.55
C VAL A 116 -19.96 8.82 5.14
N LYS A 117 -21.15 8.59 4.59
CA LYS A 117 -22.37 9.32 4.96
C LYS A 117 -22.96 8.88 6.31
N ASN A 118 -22.77 7.62 6.69
CA ASN A 118 -23.30 7.08 7.94
C ASN A 118 -22.19 6.52 8.82
N LYS A 119 -21.60 7.40 9.63
CA LYS A 119 -20.52 7.02 10.54
C LYS A 119 -20.94 6.02 11.63
N ARG A 120 -22.23 5.95 11.98
CA ARG A 120 -22.74 5.04 13.02
C ARG A 120 -22.65 3.57 12.61
N ALA A 121 -22.76 3.27 11.33
CA ALA A 121 -22.66 1.91 10.82
C ALA A 121 -21.26 1.27 11.05
N PHE A 122 -20.24 2.09 11.26
CA PHE A 122 -18.86 1.64 11.47
C PHE A 122 -18.43 1.60 12.94
N LEU A 123 -19.29 2.07 13.85
CA LEU A 123 -19.02 2.11 15.30
C LEU A 123 -19.71 0.97 16.07
N GLN A 124 -20.45 0.14 15.36
CA GLN A 124 -21.14 -1.01 15.94
C GLN A 124 -20.29 -2.28 15.97
#